data_8eed9afd8215b4dce3e0b15808f0c04f
#
_entry.id   8eed9afd8215b4dce3e0b15808f0c04f
#
_cell.length_a   1.000
_cell.length_b   1.000
_cell.length_c   1.000
_cell.angle_alpha   90.00
_cell.angle_beta   90.00
_cell.angle_gamma   90.00
#
_symmetry.space_group_name_H-M   'P 1'
#
loop_
_entity.id
_entity.type
_entity.pdbx_description
1 polymer ?
#
loop_
_entity_poly.entity_id
_entity_poly.type
_entity_poly.pdbx_seq_one_letter_code
_entity_poly.pdbx_strand_id
1 'polypeptide(L)'
;MNTKFKYIFSAAALLLSVGLTSCTGDLDVTPIDPNLNTKDNTSPESSLNKCYAHIAMAGNGGANGDSDVDGIDGGTSGYVRQLFNSQELTTDEAICAWGDEGISNMNFNTYDASHPMLKGFYYRLYVGITYCNQYLADFGDYNATMSAEVRFIRALNYYYLLDGWGNVPFTTAISSDKPARIQRADLYKWLIDELKNEVEPKLNDASPKTSTTTGYGRVDKAAAWMLLARLYMNAEVYTGTADWANAKLYAKKVIDSPYKLYTTKKGQWSAYQQLFMGDNGENGASVEAVFPILQDGLKTTSYGTTLYLMAGSNDNSEHIKSATVAGNNTTGGWAGNRMRPDLVLKFFPNNDAPNVAAYAMPAAADDDRALFDGEGRNVSNGDDEKSVKVFTNGFSVCKFNNFKTDGTAGHNALFPDADFFLMRAAEAYLMYAEADARQNNGTTTAQGTAYINALRTRANATTQTAYSLRQICDEWSREFYFEGLRRTTLIRFGYFGGNVNYNWNWKGGVKSGRNFDSHLNLFPIPTSDMVANSNLIQNTGY
;
A
#
# COMPACT_ATOMS: atom_id res chain seq x y z
N MET A 1 50.52 -62.56 -14.89
CA MET A 1 49.97 -61.19 -15.16
C MET A 1 51.13 -60.38 -15.69
N ASN A 2 51.07 -59.94 -16.95
CA ASN A 2 52.18 -59.33 -17.68
C ASN A 2 52.57 -58.00 -17.10
N THR A 3 53.87 -57.81 -16.89
CA THR A 3 54.52 -56.61 -16.35
C THR A 3 54.08 -55.29 -17.08
N LYS A 4 53.71 -55.42 -18.35
CA LYS A 4 53.17 -54.26 -19.15
C LYS A 4 51.83 -53.74 -18.66
N PHE A 5 50.99 -54.60 -18.01
CA PHE A 5 49.69 -54.14 -17.45
C PHE A 5 49.85 -53.37 -16.15
N LYS A 6 50.89 -53.56 -15.37
CA LYS A 6 51.20 -52.79 -14.14
C LYS A 6 51.58 -51.33 -14.44
N TYR A 7 52.32 -51.13 -15.53
CA TYR A 7 52.74 -49.77 -15.92
C TYR A 7 51.59 -48.95 -16.53
N ILE A 8 50.61 -49.59 -17.20
CA ILE A 8 49.43 -48.93 -17.73
C ILE A 8 48.50 -48.51 -16.60
N PHE A 9 48.33 -49.32 -15.57
CA PHE A 9 47.53 -48.96 -14.40
C PHE A 9 48.19 -47.85 -13.55
N SER A 10 49.50 -47.84 -13.41
CA SER A 10 50.25 -46.82 -12.70
C SER A 10 50.24 -45.49 -13.48
N ALA A 11 50.32 -45.51 -14.81
CA ALA A 11 50.21 -44.30 -15.64
C ALA A 11 48.80 -43.74 -15.67
N ALA A 12 47.77 -44.55 -15.67
CA ALA A 12 46.37 -44.12 -15.57
C ALA A 12 46.04 -43.56 -14.19
N ALA A 13 46.58 -44.12 -13.10
CA ALA A 13 46.41 -43.58 -11.75
C ALA A 13 47.16 -42.24 -11.55
N LEU A 14 48.30 -42.05 -12.20
CA LEU A 14 49.06 -40.76 -12.17
C LEU A 14 48.35 -39.69 -13.01
N LEU A 15 47.74 -40.04 -14.15
CA LEU A 15 46.94 -39.13 -14.98
C LEU A 15 45.62 -38.74 -14.32
N LEU A 16 45.02 -39.60 -13.51
CA LEU A 16 43.82 -39.28 -12.72
C LEU A 16 44.14 -38.40 -11.50
N SER A 17 45.34 -38.44 -10.95
CA SER A 17 45.72 -37.60 -9.80
C SER A 17 46.16 -36.18 -10.21
N VAL A 18 46.55 -35.96 -11.47
CA VAL A 18 46.87 -34.62 -11.99
C VAL A 18 45.62 -33.85 -12.49
N GLY A 19 44.48 -34.58 -12.73
CA GLY A 19 43.22 -33.99 -13.17
C GLY A 19 42.30 -33.50 -12.05
N LEU A 20 42.70 -33.60 -10.76
CA LEU A 20 41.90 -33.20 -9.61
C LEU A 20 42.43 -31.95 -8.88
N THR A 21 43.45 -31.29 -9.40
CA THR A 21 43.69 -29.88 -9.04
C THR A 21 42.76 -29.01 -9.89
N SER A 22 41.46 -29.15 -9.64
CA SER A 22 40.48 -28.17 -10.09
C SER A 22 40.88 -26.86 -9.49
N CYS A 23 41.15 -25.90 -10.34
CA CYS A 23 41.44 -24.52 -10.01
C CYS A 23 40.28 -23.95 -9.20
N THR A 24 40.32 -24.09 -7.88
CA THR A 24 39.42 -23.38 -6.98
C THR A 24 39.72 -21.86 -6.98
N GLY A 25 40.89 -21.44 -7.49
CA GLY A 25 41.25 -20.04 -7.69
C GLY A 25 40.59 -19.40 -8.92
N ASP A 26 40.02 -20.19 -9.85
CA ASP A 26 39.33 -19.68 -11.04
C ASP A 26 37.85 -19.31 -10.75
N LEU A 27 37.38 -19.57 -9.53
CA LEU A 27 36.04 -19.17 -9.07
C LEU A 27 36.03 -17.80 -8.39
N ASP A 28 37.20 -17.21 -8.09
CA ASP A 28 37.36 -15.84 -7.59
C ASP A 28 37.59 -14.87 -8.77
N VAL A 29 36.85 -14.99 -9.85
CA VAL A 29 36.90 -14.02 -10.95
C VAL A 29 36.15 -12.76 -10.53
N THR A 30 36.88 -11.65 -10.43
CA THR A 30 36.25 -10.33 -10.48
C THR A 30 35.53 -10.22 -11.82
N PRO A 31 34.21 -9.97 -11.85
CA PRO A 31 33.50 -9.81 -13.11
C PRO A 31 34.18 -8.78 -13.99
N ILE A 32 34.51 -9.14 -15.24
CA ILE A 32 35.14 -8.23 -16.20
C ILE A 32 34.14 -7.15 -16.67
N ASP A 33 32.84 -7.43 -16.57
CA ASP A 33 31.81 -6.44 -16.82
C ASP A 33 31.66 -5.51 -15.59
N PRO A 34 32.05 -4.22 -15.72
CA PRO A 34 31.93 -3.27 -14.63
C PRO A 34 30.47 -3.07 -14.17
N ASN A 35 29.47 -3.41 -14.99
CA ASN A 35 28.07 -3.30 -14.62
C ASN A 35 27.64 -4.40 -13.61
N LEU A 36 28.44 -5.45 -13.42
CA LEU A 36 28.18 -6.49 -12.42
C LEU A 36 28.70 -6.11 -11.02
N ASN A 37 29.53 -5.08 -10.90
CA ASN A 37 29.96 -4.55 -9.60
C ASN A 37 29.15 -3.31 -9.23
N THR A 38 28.01 -3.51 -8.55
CA THR A 38 27.08 -2.44 -8.21
C THR A 38 27.72 -1.33 -7.37
N LYS A 39 28.60 -1.66 -6.44
CA LYS A 39 29.25 -0.71 -5.54
C LYS A 39 30.16 0.29 -6.27
N ASP A 40 30.88 -0.15 -7.29
CA ASP A 40 31.84 0.70 -8.02
C ASP A 40 31.15 1.56 -9.09
N ASN A 41 29.91 1.23 -9.47
CA ASN A 41 29.18 1.89 -10.56
C ASN A 41 27.96 2.69 -10.10
N THR A 42 27.66 2.74 -8.80
CA THR A 42 26.54 3.51 -8.24
C THR A 42 27.00 4.39 -7.09
N SER A 43 26.32 5.53 -6.90
CA SER A 43 26.51 6.35 -5.70
C SER A 43 25.55 5.91 -4.60
N PRO A 44 25.87 6.19 -3.32
CA PRO A 44 24.95 5.97 -2.20
C PRO A 44 23.58 6.64 -2.43
N GLU A 45 23.57 7.86 -3.01
CA GLU A 45 22.36 8.61 -3.31
C GLU A 45 21.50 7.93 -4.40
N SER A 46 22.14 7.43 -5.46
CA SER A 46 21.43 6.69 -6.53
C SER A 46 20.83 5.40 -6.01
N SER A 47 21.58 4.66 -5.19
CA SER A 47 21.10 3.41 -4.57
C SER A 47 19.98 3.65 -3.56
N LEU A 48 20.07 4.74 -2.77
CA LEU A 48 18.99 5.18 -1.90
C LEU A 48 17.72 5.52 -2.70
N ASN A 49 17.87 6.30 -3.78
CA ASN A 49 16.75 6.67 -4.64
C ASN A 49 16.06 5.44 -5.24
N LYS A 50 16.82 4.38 -5.56
CA LYS A 50 16.25 3.11 -6.03
C LYS A 50 15.38 2.44 -4.95
N CYS A 51 15.76 2.52 -3.67
CA CYS A 51 14.96 2.02 -2.56
C CYS A 51 13.61 2.76 -2.44
N TYR A 52 13.55 4.06 -2.74
CA TYR A 52 12.28 4.80 -2.81
C TYR A 52 11.52 4.52 -4.12
N ALA A 53 12.21 4.45 -5.24
CA ALA A 53 11.61 4.35 -6.56
C ALA A 53 10.76 3.09 -6.75
N HIS A 54 11.08 1.96 -6.10
CA HIS A 54 10.30 0.73 -6.24
C HIS A 54 8.84 0.85 -5.74
N ILE A 55 8.55 1.85 -4.90
CA ILE A 55 7.18 2.13 -4.43
C ILE A 55 6.41 2.96 -5.47
N ALA A 56 7.12 3.82 -6.24
CA ALA A 56 6.53 4.72 -7.21
C ALA A 56 6.56 4.20 -8.65
N MET A 57 7.48 3.27 -8.96
CA MET A 57 7.74 2.78 -10.32
C MET A 57 7.76 1.25 -10.34
N ALA A 58 7.58 0.68 -11.53
CA ALA A 58 7.56 -0.77 -11.72
C ALA A 58 8.84 -1.34 -12.36
N GLY A 59 9.85 -0.50 -12.55
CA GLY A 59 11.14 -0.82 -13.17
C GLY A 59 11.81 0.44 -13.72
N ASN A 60 12.94 0.27 -14.40
CA ASN A 60 13.76 1.38 -14.90
C ASN A 60 13.32 1.95 -16.26
N GLY A 61 12.47 1.25 -16.99
CA GLY A 61 12.08 1.60 -18.36
C GLY A 61 10.86 2.53 -18.48
N GLY A 62 10.41 3.14 -17.38
CA GLY A 62 9.17 3.91 -17.36
C GLY A 62 7.92 3.03 -17.47
N ALA A 63 6.80 3.62 -17.87
CA ALA A 63 5.49 2.93 -17.87
C ALA A 63 5.41 1.70 -18.79
N ASN A 64 6.14 1.72 -19.91
CA ASN A 64 6.17 0.65 -20.93
C ASN A 64 7.50 -0.12 -20.94
N GLY A 65 8.35 0.11 -19.94
CA GLY A 65 9.65 -0.56 -19.83
C GLY A 65 9.59 -1.90 -19.13
N ASP A 66 10.75 -2.49 -18.94
CA ASP A 66 10.90 -3.78 -18.28
C ASP A 66 10.44 -3.71 -16.83
N SER A 67 9.58 -4.65 -16.46
CA SER A 67 9.18 -4.84 -15.06
C SER A 67 10.36 -5.42 -14.25
N ASP A 68 10.58 -4.91 -13.05
CA ASP A 68 11.49 -5.49 -12.07
C ASP A 68 10.87 -6.62 -11.23
N VAL A 69 9.63 -7.00 -11.55
CA VAL A 69 8.94 -8.19 -11.02
C VAL A 69 8.58 -9.11 -12.17
N ASP A 70 9.16 -10.31 -12.18
CA ASP A 70 8.96 -11.30 -13.24
C ASP A 70 7.55 -11.90 -13.24
N GLY A 71 7.06 -12.23 -14.45
CA GLY A 71 5.78 -12.93 -14.66
C GLY A 71 4.52 -12.08 -14.44
N ILE A 72 4.64 -10.76 -14.38
CA ILE A 72 3.53 -9.81 -14.33
C ILE A 72 3.95 -8.52 -15.06
N ASP A 73 3.04 -7.88 -15.80
CA ASP A 73 3.37 -6.63 -16.48
C ASP A 73 3.66 -5.47 -15.49
N GLY A 74 4.46 -4.50 -15.94
CA GLY A 74 4.93 -3.40 -15.11
C GLY A 74 3.79 -2.61 -14.46
N GLY A 75 2.77 -2.24 -15.22
CA GLY A 75 1.63 -1.48 -14.71
C GLY A 75 0.81 -2.26 -13.68
N THR A 76 0.62 -3.56 -13.90
CA THR A 76 -0.09 -4.43 -12.95
C THR A 76 0.76 -4.71 -11.71
N SER A 77 2.09 -4.78 -11.83
CA SER A 77 2.99 -5.01 -10.68
C SER A 77 3.16 -3.78 -9.77
N GLY A 78 2.63 -2.60 -10.15
CA GLY A 78 2.79 -1.36 -9.41
C GLY A 78 2.36 -1.46 -7.95
N TYR A 79 3.16 -0.88 -7.05
CA TYR A 79 2.97 -0.97 -5.60
C TYR A 79 1.59 -0.46 -5.16
N VAL A 80 1.20 0.75 -5.58
CA VAL A 80 -0.08 1.37 -5.22
C VAL A 80 -1.26 0.57 -5.76
N ARG A 81 -1.17 0.07 -7.02
CA ARG A 81 -2.20 -0.78 -7.62
C ARG A 81 -2.41 -2.06 -6.82
N GLN A 82 -1.33 -2.75 -6.45
CA GLN A 82 -1.46 -4.01 -5.72
C GLN A 82 -1.83 -3.80 -4.24
N LEU A 83 -1.41 -2.70 -3.64
CA LEU A 83 -1.91 -2.28 -2.32
C LEU A 83 -3.42 -2.06 -2.38
N PHE A 84 -3.92 -1.32 -3.37
CA PHE A 84 -5.36 -1.12 -3.57
C PHE A 84 -6.08 -2.45 -3.80
N ASN A 85 -5.61 -3.29 -4.72
CA ASN A 85 -6.25 -4.57 -5.00
C ASN A 85 -6.37 -5.45 -3.76
N SER A 86 -5.33 -5.51 -2.93
CA SER A 86 -5.31 -6.33 -1.72
C SER A 86 -6.13 -5.74 -0.58
N GLN A 87 -6.12 -4.42 -0.41
CA GLN A 87 -6.71 -3.74 0.74
C GLN A 87 -8.14 -3.21 0.50
N GLU A 88 -8.52 -2.96 -0.77
CA GLU A 88 -9.80 -2.33 -1.10
C GLU A 88 -10.74 -3.28 -1.85
N LEU A 89 -10.30 -3.96 -2.94
CA LEU A 89 -11.17 -4.85 -3.71
C LEU A 89 -11.67 -6.05 -2.90
N THR A 90 -10.92 -6.48 -1.90
CA THR A 90 -11.28 -7.59 -1.02
C THR A 90 -12.29 -7.20 0.07
N THR A 91 -12.79 -5.95 0.10
CA THR A 91 -13.52 -5.37 1.23
C THR A 91 -14.90 -4.83 0.86
N ASP A 92 -15.54 -4.14 1.81
CA ASP A 92 -16.83 -3.48 1.67
C ASP A 92 -16.77 -2.12 0.93
N GLU A 93 -15.59 -1.72 0.41
CA GLU A 93 -15.41 -0.40 -0.20
C GLU A 93 -15.43 -0.43 -1.73
N ALA A 94 -14.68 -1.35 -2.35
CA ALA A 94 -14.46 -1.32 -3.78
C ALA A 94 -14.80 -2.63 -4.49
N ILE A 95 -15.19 -2.53 -5.78
CA ILE A 95 -15.35 -3.63 -6.71
C ILE A 95 -14.86 -3.20 -8.09
N CYS A 96 -14.24 -4.11 -8.85
CA CYS A 96 -13.71 -3.82 -10.18
C CYS A 96 -14.49 -4.53 -11.28
N ALA A 97 -14.73 -3.81 -12.40
CA ALA A 97 -15.48 -4.32 -13.55
C ALA A 97 -14.64 -5.14 -14.53
N TRP A 98 -13.30 -5.07 -14.43
CA TRP A 98 -12.43 -5.70 -15.43
C TRP A 98 -12.48 -7.23 -15.40
N GLY A 99 -12.18 -7.80 -16.56
CA GLY A 99 -12.07 -9.25 -16.74
C GLY A 99 -10.66 -9.81 -16.61
N ASP A 100 -9.68 -8.98 -16.16
CA ASP A 100 -8.30 -9.41 -15.99
C ASP A 100 -8.19 -10.58 -15.00
N GLU A 101 -7.22 -11.46 -15.24
CA GLU A 101 -6.98 -12.63 -14.40
C GLU A 101 -6.75 -12.21 -12.92
N GLY A 102 -7.53 -12.80 -12.02
CA GLY A 102 -7.47 -12.53 -10.59
C GLY A 102 -8.42 -11.42 -10.09
N ILE A 103 -8.92 -10.50 -10.92
CA ILE A 103 -9.82 -9.43 -10.44
C ILE A 103 -11.11 -9.99 -9.82
N SER A 104 -11.75 -10.95 -10.49
CA SER A 104 -12.96 -11.61 -9.94
C SER A 104 -12.69 -12.27 -8.59
N ASN A 105 -11.52 -12.90 -8.44
CA ASN A 105 -11.13 -13.55 -7.19
C ASN A 105 -10.90 -12.54 -6.05
N MET A 106 -10.35 -11.36 -6.35
CA MET A 106 -10.25 -10.25 -5.37
C MET A 106 -11.65 -9.75 -4.99
N ASN A 107 -12.50 -9.44 -5.97
CA ASN A 107 -13.86 -8.96 -5.75
C ASN A 107 -14.67 -9.87 -4.82
N PHE A 108 -14.47 -11.17 -4.95
CA PHE A 108 -15.30 -12.20 -4.29
C PHE A 108 -14.57 -12.94 -3.15
N ASN A 109 -13.33 -12.60 -2.86
CA ASN A 109 -12.49 -13.27 -1.84
C ASN A 109 -12.36 -14.79 -2.09
N THR A 110 -12.14 -15.19 -3.36
CA THR A 110 -12.00 -16.58 -3.79
C THR A 110 -10.61 -16.89 -4.35
N TYR A 111 -9.60 -16.16 -3.89
CA TYR A 111 -8.21 -16.31 -4.28
C TYR A 111 -7.55 -17.54 -3.64
N ASP A 112 -6.55 -18.09 -4.33
CA ASP A 112 -5.71 -19.19 -3.88
C ASP A 112 -4.21 -18.91 -4.09
N ALA A 113 -3.34 -19.89 -3.84
CA ALA A 113 -1.89 -19.76 -3.92
C ALA A 113 -1.34 -19.54 -5.34
N SER A 114 -2.14 -19.72 -6.38
CA SER A 114 -1.78 -19.45 -7.78
C SER A 114 -2.12 -18.03 -8.24
N HIS A 115 -2.78 -17.23 -7.41
CA HIS A 115 -3.33 -15.93 -7.76
C HIS A 115 -2.25 -14.94 -8.25
N PRO A 116 -2.32 -14.44 -9.51
CA PRO A 116 -1.22 -13.71 -10.15
C PRO A 116 -0.95 -12.35 -9.49
N MET A 117 -1.98 -11.62 -9.09
CA MET A 117 -1.82 -10.28 -8.49
C MET A 117 -1.30 -10.36 -7.06
N LEU A 118 -1.72 -11.35 -6.26
CA LEU A 118 -1.16 -11.57 -4.91
C LEU A 118 0.32 -11.96 -5.01
N LYS A 119 0.68 -12.85 -5.96
CA LYS A 119 2.07 -13.17 -6.26
C LYS A 119 2.84 -11.91 -6.67
N GLY A 120 2.29 -11.08 -7.56
CA GLY A 120 2.91 -9.84 -8.02
C GLY A 120 3.19 -8.87 -6.87
N PHE A 121 2.24 -8.68 -5.94
CA PHE A 121 2.45 -7.82 -4.78
C PHE A 121 3.49 -8.39 -3.81
N TYR A 122 3.41 -9.68 -3.51
CA TYR A 122 4.40 -10.37 -2.69
C TYR A 122 5.82 -10.19 -3.23
N TYR A 123 6.03 -10.38 -4.53
CA TYR A 123 7.34 -10.19 -5.15
C TYR A 123 7.76 -8.72 -5.21
N ARG A 124 6.83 -7.79 -5.44
CA ARG A 124 7.11 -6.34 -5.36
C ARG A 124 7.69 -5.94 -4.01
N LEU A 125 7.15 -6.49 -2.92
CA LEU A 125 7.65 -6.25 -1.56
C LEU A 125 9.07 -6.83 -1.37
N TYR A 126 9.33 -8.04 -1.89
CA TYR A 126 10.66 -8.67 -1.79
C TYR A 126 11.71 -8.00 -2.69
N VAL A 127 11.35 -7.50 -3.85
CA VAL A 127 12.23 -6.67 -4.69
C VAL A 127 12.69 -5.44 -3.89
N GLY A 128 11.76 -4.76 -3.21
CA GLY A 128 12.09 -3.63 -2.34
C GLY A 128 13.01 -4.01 -1.18
N ILE A 129 12.76 -5.15 -0.53
CA ILE A 129 13.63 -5.68 0.54
C ILE A 129 15.04 -5.97 -0.01
N THR A 130 15.13 -6.55 -1.21
CA THR A 130 16.43 -6.84 -1.86
C THR A 130 17.20 -5.57 -2.13
N TYR A 131 16.57 -4.52 -2.68
CA TYR A 131 17.22 -3.22 -2.88
C TYR A 131 17.72 -2.61 -1.58
N CYS A 132 16.91 -2.69 -0.51
CA CYS A 132 17.32 -2.19 0.81
C CYS A 132 18.49 -2.99 1.39
N ASN A 133 18.46 -4.33 1.29
CA ASN A 133 19.56 -5.16 1.76
C ASN A 133 20.86 -4.90 0.98
N GLN A 134 20.76 -4.70 -0.35
CA GLN A 134 21.92 -4.36 -1.17
C GLN A 134 22.50 -3.00 -0.77
N TYR A 135 21.66 -1.96 -0.59
CA TYR A 135 22.14 -0.66 -0.11
C TYR A 135 22.88 -0.79 1.23
N LEU A 136 22.31 -1.52 2.18
CA LEU A 136 22.90 -1.67 3.51
C LEU A 136 24.20 -2.47 3.49
N ALA A 137 24.34 -3.42 2.55
CA ALA A 137 25.60 -4.14 2.35
C ALA A 137 26.69 -3.26 1.73
N ASP A 138 26.34 -2.42 0.74
CA ASP A 138 27.28 -1.61 0.00
C ASP A 138 27.63 -0.29 0.70
N PHE A 139 26.63 0.36 1.30
CA PHE A 139 26.70 1.74 1.78
C PHE A 139 26.16 1.95 3.20
N GLY A 140 25.93 0.87 3.97
CA GLY A 140 25.32 0.96 5.30
C GLY A 140 26.08 1.87 6.29
N ASP A 141 27.38 1.99 6.15
CA ASP A 141 28.24 2.84 7.00
C ASP A 141 28.49 4.25 6.43
N TYR A 142 27.97 4.56 5.23
CA TYR A 142 28.23 5.85 4.55
C TYR A 142 27.55 7.02 5.26
N ASN A 143 26.26 6.87 5.60
CA ASN A 143 25.48 7.92 6.27
C ASN A 143 24.38 7.30 7.13
N ALA A 144 24.42 7.56 8.43
CA ALA A 144 23.49 6.95 9.38
C ALA A 144 22.00 7.28 9.11
N THR A 145 21.69 8.50 8.64
CA THR A 145 20.34 8.91 8.32
C THR A 145 19.84 8.20 7.05
N MET A 146 20.65 8.13 5.99
CA MET A 146 20.29 7.41 4.77
C MET A 146 20.08 5.92 5.05
N SER A 147 20.93 5.31 5.88
CA SER A 147 20.78 3.92 6.30
C SER A 147 19.51 3.69 7.12
N ALA A 148 19.12 4.64 7.97
CA ALA A 148 17.86 4.59 8.71
C ALA A 148 16.64 4.71 7.79
N GLU A 149 16.70 5.55 6.75
CA GLU A 149 15.65 5.64 5.74
C GLU A 149 15.47 4.31 4.98
N VAL A 150 16.57 3.69 4.56
CA VAL A 150 16.55 2.38 3.89
C VAL A 150 16.01 1.29 4.80
N ARG A 151 16.40 1.29 6.08
CA ARG A 151 15.84 0.37 7.09
C ARG A 151 14.34 0.59 7.29
N PHE A 152 13.87 1.84 7.27
CA PHE A 152 12.44 2.15 7.30
C PHE A 152 11.71 1.56 6.09
N ILE A 153 12.22 1.77 4.87
CA ILE A 153 11.60 1.24 3.64
C ILE A 153 11.55 -0.30 3.68
N ARG A 154 12.62 -0.95 4.15
CA ARG A 154 12.65 -2.41 4.38
C ARG A 154 11.59 -2.84 5.39
N ALA A 155 11.48 -2.13 6.51
CA ALA A 155 10.48 -2.39 7.54
C ALA A 155 9.05 -2.19 7.02
N LEU A 156 8.80 -1.19 6.17
CA LEU A 156 7.51 -0.97 5.52
C LEU A 156 7.11 -2.14 4.61
N ASN A 157 8.04 -2.68 3.81
CA ASN A 157 7.78 -3.85 2.99
C ASN A 157 7.48 -5.10 3.86
N TYR A 158 8.25 -5.32 4.92
CA TYR A 158 7.98 -6.41 5.87
C TYR A 158 6.67 -6.20 6.66
N TYR A 159 6.26 -4.95 6.93
CA TYR A 159 4.95 -4.67 7.53
C TYR A 159 3.80 -5.17 6.64
N TYR A 160 3.84 -4.91 5.33
CA TYR A 160 2.80 -5.41 4.43
C TYR A 160 2.85 -6.94 4.24
N LEU A 161 4.04 -7.55 4.31
CA LEU A 161 4.17 -9.01 4.35
C LEU A 161 3.61 -9.60 5.65
N LEU A 162 3.89 -8.99 6.79
CA LEU A 162 3.33 -9.34 8.10
C LEU A 162 1.80 -9.29 8.10
N ASP A 163 1.25 -8.20 7.59
CA ASP A 163 -0.19 -7.96 7.58
C ASP A 163 -0.91 -8.91 6.60
N GLY A 164 -0.41 -9.02 5.36
CA GLY A 164 -1.04 -9.79 4.30
C GLY A 164 -0.80 -11.30 4.37
N TRP A 165 0.45 -11.74 4.65
CA TRP A 165 0.84 -13.16 4.58
C TRP A 165 1.23 -13.77 5.93
N GLY A 166 1.52 -12.97 6.91
CA GLY A 166 1.81 -13.42 8.28
C GLY A 166 3.19 -14.07 8.44
N ASN A 167 3.28 -15.37 8.18
CA ASN A 167 4.54 -16.11 8.31
C ASN A 167 5.25 -16.19 6.95
N VAL A 168 6.37 -15.52 6.80
CA VAL A 168 7.02 -15.28 5.50
C VAL A 168 8.52 -15.59 5.55
N PRO A 169 9.20 -15.79 4.40
CA PRO A 169 10.66 -15.86 4.38
C PRO A 169 11.26 -14.56 4.86
N PHE A 170 12.30 -14.65 5.69
CA PHE A 170 12.91 -13.48 6.34
C PHE A 170 14.41 -13.44 6.14
N THR A 171 14.90 -12.31 5.60
CA THR A 171 16.32 -12.03 5.47
C THR A 171 16.60 -10.52 5.56
N THR A 172 17.71 -10.17 6.19
CA THR A 172 18.22 -8.79 6.27
C THR A 172 19.55 -8.62 5.56
N ALA A 173 19.96 -9.64 4.79
CA ALA A 173 21.22 -9.67 4.06
C ALA A 173 21.02 -10.20 2.64
N ILE A 174 21.97 -9.92 1.77
CA ILE A 174 22.08 -10.57 0.46
C ILE A 174 22.73 -11.93 0.67
N SER A 175 22.06 -12.99 0.22
CA SER A 175 22.55 -14.38 0.31
C SER A 175 21.90 -15.22 -0.81
N SER A 176 22.62 -16.24 -1.26
CA SER A 176 22.09 -17.30 -2.12
C SER A 176 21.32 -18.37 -1.34
N ASP A 177 21.39 -18.35 -0.02
CA ASP A 177 20.68 -19.31 0.82
C ASP A 177 19.17 -19.08 0.79
N LYS A 178 18.41 -20.17 0.86
CA LYS A 178 16.96 -20.09 1.00
C LYS A 178 16.60 -19.54 2.38
N PRO A 179 15.95 -18.37 2.46
CA PRO A 179 15.65 -17.76 3.76
C PRO A 179 14.72 -18.63 4.59
N ALA A 180 14.98 -18.66 5.89
CA ALA A 180 14.10 -19.33 6.84
C ALA A 180 12.77 -18.57 6.94
N ARG A 181 11.69 -19.31 7.22
CA ARG A 181 10.38 -18.74 7.55
C ARG A 181 10.40 -18.15 8.95
N ILE A 182 10.02 -16.88 9.09
CA ILE A 182 9.79 -16.24 10.39
C ILE A 182 8.32 -16.40 10.81
N GLN A 183 8.07 -16.54 12.12
CA GLN A 183 6.70 -16.52 12.66
C GLN A 183 6.16 -15.08 12.70
N ARG A 184 4.85 -14.91 12.52
CA ARG A 184 4.19 -13.60 12.49
C ARG A 184 4.49 -12.76 13.72
N ALA A 185 4.41 -13.35 14.92
CA ALA A 185 4.70 -12.66 16.17
C ALA A 185 6.18 -12.26 16.32
N ASP A 186 7.10 -13.09 15.80
CA ASP A 186 8.54 -12.77 15.82
C ASP A 186 8.88 -11.68 14.82
N LEU A 187 8.25 -11.68 13.63
CA LEU A 187 8.39 -10.59 12.65
C LEU A 187 7.86 -9.26 13.21
N TYR A 188 6.70 -9.28 13.88
CA TYR A 188 6.16 -8.11 14.56
C TYR A 188 7.17 -7.55 15.57
N LYS A 189 7.72 -8.41 16.43
CA LYS A 189 8.73 -8.00 17.42
C LYS A 189 9.97 -7.42 16.75
N TRP A 190 10.49 -8.07 15.71
CA TRP A 190 11.64 -7.57 14.96
C TRP A 190 11.36 -6.18 14.37
N LEU A 191 10.19 -5.96 13.79
CA LEU A 191 9.79 -4.66 13.24
C LEU A 191 9.77 -3.56 14.30
N ILE A 192 9.22 -3.85 15.48
CA ILE A 192 9.22 -2.90 16.60
C ILE A 192 10.66 -2.58 17.03
N ASP A 193 11.50 -3.59 17.20
CA ASP A 193 12.89 -3.42 17.62
C ASP A 193 13.71 -2.65 16.57
N GLU A 194 13.58 -2.98 15.28
CA GLU A 194 14.25 -2.30 14.17
C GLU A 194 13.84 -0.81 14.11
N LEU A 195 12.53 -0.52 14.18
CA LEU A 195 12.04 0.86 14.11
C LEU A 195 12.45 1.69 15.31
N LYS A 196 12.44 1.15 16.53
CA LYS A 196 12.76 1.89 17.75
C LYS A 196 14.25 2.09 17.97
N ASN A 197 15.07 1.10 17.63
CA ASN A 197 16.48 1.09 18.00
C ASN A 197 17.39 1.53 16.84
N GLU A 198 17.01 1.20 15.60
CA GLU A 198 17.84 1.42 14.43
C GLU A 198 17.35 2.53 13.50
N VAL A 199 16.03 2.82 13.50
CA VAL A 199 15.42 3.79 12.58
C VAL A 199 15.13 5.12 13.29
N GLU A 200 14.20 5.16 14.25
CA GLU A 200 13.74 6.40 14.90
C GLU A 200 14.90 7.27 15.41
N PRO A 201 15.93 6.75 16.10
CA PRO A 201 16.99 7.59 16.66
C PRO A 201 17.87 8.28 15.62
N LYS A 202 17.95 7.74 14.39
CA LYS A 202 18.88 8.16 13.33
C LYS A 202 18.21 8.98 12.23
N LEU A 203 16.87 9.02 12.19
CA LEU A 203 16.11 9.85 11.25
C LEU A 203 16.14 11.32 11.65
N ASN A 204 15.97 12.19 10.65
CA ASN A 204 15.74 13.61 10.87
C ASN A 204 14.47 13.83 11.68
N ASP A 205 14.41 14.96 12.39
CA ASP A 205 13.20 15.36 13.12
C ASP A 205 12.03 15.58 12.16
N ALA A 206 10.82 15.32 12.66
CA ALA A 206 9.57 15.48 11.93
C ALA A 206 9.44 16.91 11.38
N SER A 207 9.36 17.04 10.05
CA SER A 207 9.33 18.33 9.37
C SER A 207 8.58 18.22 8.03
N PRO A 208 7.32 18.66 7.96
CA PRO A 208 6.57 18.68 6.71
C PRO A 208 7.26 19.57 5.68
N LYS A 209 7.28 19.10 4.43
CA LYS A 209 7.93 19.75 3.31
C LYS A 209 6.95 19.89 2.14
N THR A 210 7.32 20.70 1.15
CA THR A 210 6.60 20.82 -0.11
C THR A 210 7.43 20.24 -1.24
N SER A 211 6.85 19.96 -2.40
CA SER A 211 7.55 19.43 -3.58
C SER A 211 8.72 20.30 -4.03
N THR A 212 8.72 21.61 -3.69
CA THR A 212 9.82 22.54 -3.97
C THR A 212 10.92 22.54 -2.91
N THR A 213 10.75 21.81 -1.81
CA THR A 213 11.71 21.74 -0.70
C THR A 213 12.61 20.50 -0.83
N THR A 214 13.93 20.70 -0.70
CA THR A 214 14.88 19.57 -0.70
C THR A 214 14.52 18.51 0.33
N GLY A 215 14.47 17.26 -0.13
CA GLY A 215 14.12 16.10 0.70
C GLY A 215 12.61 15.92 0.92
N TYR A 216 11.75 16.55 0.13
CA TYR A 216 10.35 16.17 0.03
C TYR A 216 10.23 14.70 -0.37
N GLY A 217 9.31 13.97 0.24
CA GLY A 217 9.14 12.53 0.03
C GLY A 217 10.15 11.63 0.78
N ARG A 218 11.18 12.20 1.45
CA ARG A 218 12.09 11.45 2.32
C ARG A 218 11.46 11.23 3.69
N VAL A 219 11.60 10.03 4.23
CA VAL A 219 11.07 9.70 5.56
C VAL A 219 11.81 10.46 6.66
N ASP A 220 11.07 10.81 7.70
CA ASP A 220 11.54 11.40 8.94
C ASP A 220 10.96 10.65 10.15
N LYS A 221 11.19 11.15 11.36
CA LYS A 221 10.68 10.52 12.58
C LYS A 221 9.18 10.33 12.60
N ALA A 222 8.40 11.21 11.95
CA ALA A 222 6.95 11.06 11.92
C ALA A 222 6.51 9.82 11.14
N ALA A 223 7.21 9.47 10.06
CA ALA A 223 6.94 8.23 9.31
C ALA A 223 7.24 6.99 10.17
N ALA A 224 8.35 7.00 10.91
CA ALA A 224 8.66 5.91 11.85
C ALA A 224 7.60 5.78 12.96
N TRP A 225 7.15 6.89 13.53
CA TRP A 225 6.06 6.88 14.53
C TRP A 225 4.74 6.38 13.95
N MET A 226 4.43 6.75 12.72
CA MET A 226 3.22 6.29 12.03
C MET A 226 3.25 4.77 11.83
N LEU A 227 4.38 4.21 11.36
CA LEU A 227 4.51 2.78 11.17
C LEU A 227 4.48 2.01 12.49
N LEU A 228 5.11 2.54 13.54
CA LEU A 228 5.01 2.00 14.91
C LEU A 228 3.56 2.02 15.41
N ALA A 229 2.83 3.12 15.18
CA ALA A 229 1.42 3.21 15.54
C ALA A 229 0.58 2.15 14.80
N ARG A 230 0.78 1.96 13.48
CA ARG A 230 0.13 0.89 12.69
C ARG A 230 0.41 -0.50 13.26
N LEU A 231 1.66 -0.78 13.63
CA LEU A 231 2.04 -2.05 14.25
C LEU A 231 1.33 -2.27 15.58
N TYR A 232 1.38 -1.30 16.49
CA TYR A 232 0.73 -1.38 17.78
C TYR A 232 -0.81 -1.46 17.71
N MET A 233 -1.43 -0.76 16.75
CA MET A 233 -2.87 -0.87 16.48
C MET A 233 -3.29 -2.30 16.13
N ASN A 234 -2.43 -3.05 15.46
CA ASN A 234 -2.70 -4.41 15.02
C ASN A 234 -1.98 -5.48 15.87
N ALA A 235 -1.41 -5.13 17.02
CA ALA A 235 -0.67 -6.04 17.89
C ALA A 235 -1.48 -7.29 18.27
N GLU A 236 -2.76 -7.13 18.60
CA GLU A 236 -3.67 -8.25 18.92
C GLU A 236 -3.83 -9.21 17.74
N VAL A 237 -3.96 -8.70 16.52
CA VAL A 237 -4.06 -9.50 15.29
C VAL A 237 -2.77 -10.28 15.02
N TYR A 238 -1.62 -9.69 15.31
CA TYR A 238 -0.32 -10.28 14.96
C TYR A 238 0.22 -11.23 16.05
N THR A 239 -0.12 -10.97 17.31
CA THR A 239 0.48 -11.66 18.48
C THR A 239 -0.55 -12.30 19.42
N GLY A 240 -1.84 -12.01 19.26
CA GLY A 240 -2.88 -12.37 20.21
C GLY A 240 -2.96 -11.45 21.44
N THR A 241 -2.11 -10.41 21.54
CA THR A 241 -2.08 -9.47 22.67
C THR A 241 -2.17 -8.03 22.19
N ALA A 242 -3.18 -7.30 22.66
CA ALA A 242 -3.39 -5.89 22.32
C ALA A 242 -2.36 -4.97 22.99
N ASP A 243 -1.98 -3.89 22.29
CA ASP A 243 -1.12 -2.83 22.83
C ASP A 243 -1.65 -1.43 22.47
N TRP A 244 -2.86 -1.14 22.90
CA TRP A 244 -3.52 0.15 22.65
C TRP A 244 -2.80 1.34 23.30
N ALA A 245 -2.05 1.12 24.38
CA ALA A 245 -1.29 2.16 25.05
C ALA A 245 -0.15 2.71 24.16
N ASN A 246 0.63 1.82 23.57
CA ASN A 246 1.68 2.22 22.64
C ASN A 246 1.11 2.75 21.31
N ALA A 247 -0.02 2.21 20.82
CA ALA A 247 -0.73 2.74 19.67
C ALA A 247 -1.10 4.22 19.88
N LYS A 248 -1.70 4.57 21.03
CA LYS A 248 -2.01 5.96 21.43
C LYS A 248 -0.74 6.82 21.54
N LEU A 249 0.31 6.29 22.17
CA LEU A 249 1.57 7.01 22.35
C LEU A 249 2.18 7.44 21.03
N TYR A 250 2.32 6.51 20.07
CA TYR A 250 2.94 6.83 18.79
C TYR A 250 2.05 7.64 17.86
N ALA A 251 0.74 7.41 17.86
CA ALA A 251 -0.22 8.27 17.18
C ALA A 251 -0.16 9.72 17.73
N LYS A 252 -0.05 9.88 19.07
CA LYS A 252 0.09 11.19 19.71
C LYS A 252 1.37 11.91 19.31
N LYS A 253 2.50 11.21 19.17
CA LYS A 253 3.75 11.80 18.67
C LYS A 253 3.56 12.43 17.28
N VAL A 254 2.82 11.79 16.38
CA VAL A 254 2.50 12.34 15.06
C VAL A 254 1.59 13.56 15.17
N ILE A 255 0.52 13.48 15.97
CA ILE A 255 -0.43 14.59 16.18
C ILE A 255 0.25 15.83 16.76
N ASP A 256 1.22 15.63 17.68
CA ASP A 256 1.96 16.72 18.35
C ASP A 256 3.11 17.27 17.49
N SER A 257 3.49 16.57 16.41
CA SER A 257 4.56 16.98 15.51
C SER A 257 4.15 18.21 14.68
N PRO A 258 5.06 18.77 13.86
CA PRO A 258 4.72 19.83 12.91
C PRO A 258 3.73 19.39 11.81
N TYR A 259 3.55 18.10 11.55
CA TYR A 259 2.51 17.63 10.63
C TYR A 259 1.12 17.90 11.19
N LYS A 260 0.21 18.42 10.35
CA LYS A 260 -1.12 18.90 10.77
C LYS A 260 -2.18 18.49 9.78
N LEU A 261 -3.43 18.42 10.22
CA LEU A 261 -4.56 18.38 9.30
C LEU A 261 -4.57 19.63 8.42
N TYR A 262 -4.68 19.40 7.12
CA TYR A 262 -4.87 20.50 6.18
C TYR A 262 -6.33 20.94 6.20
N THR A 263 -6.58 22.22 6.49
CA THR A 263 -7.93 22.75 6.72
C THR A 263 -8.29 23.94 5.84
N THR A 264 -7.42 24.29 4.88
CA THR A 264 -7.60 25.50 4.06
C THR A 264 -8.35 25.21 2.77
N LYS A 265 -9.53 25.80 2.60
CA LYS A 265 -10.27 25.79 1.32
C LYS A 265 -9.63 26.76 0.33
N LYS A 266 -9.53 26.37 -0.96
CA LYS A 266 -9.09 27.25 -2.06
C LYS A 266 -10.14 27.29 -3.17
N GLY A 267 -10.75 28.44 -3.39
CA GLY A 267 -11.80 28.61 -4.41
C GLY A 267 -12.92 27.59 -4.24
N GLN A 268 -13.16 26.77 -5.26
CA GLN A 268 -14.17 25.71 -5.22
C GLN A 268 -13.70 24.42 -4.52
N TRP A 269 -12.39 24.27 -4.27
CA TRP A 269 -11.80 23.05 -3.74
C TRP A 269 -11.85 23.04 -2.21
N SER A 270 -12.50 22.04 -1.62
CA SER A 270 -12.47 21.84 -0.16
C SER A 270 -11.05 21.49 0.31
N ALA A 271 -10.81 21.62 1.61
CA ALA A 271 -9.53 21.20 2.19
C ALA A 271 -9.25 19.71 1.95
N TYR A 272 -10.29 18.87 2.02
CA TYR A 272 -10.14 17.44 1.80
C TYR A 272 -9.80 17.09 0.34
N GLN A 273 -10.48 17.72 -0.64
CA GLN A 273 -10.21 17.49 -2.06
C GLN A 273 -8.75 17.78 -2.44
N GLN A 274 -8.18 18.84 -1.87
CA GLN A 274 -6.81 19.29 -2.18
C GLN A 274 -5.73 18.28 -1.80
N LEU A 275 -6.01 17.33 -0.89
CA LEU A 275 -5.09 16.23 -0.54
C LEU A 275 -4.82 15.26 -1.71
N PHE A 276 -5.70 15.23 -2.71
CA PHE A 276 -5.70 14.24 -3.79
C PHE A 276 -5.60 14.85 -5.19
N MET A 277 -5.25 16.16 -5.27
CA MET A 277 -5.15 16.93 -6.51
C MET A 277 -3.73 16.91 -7.08
N GLY A 278 -3.59 17.26 -8.36
CA GLY A 278 -2.32 17.26 -9.11
C GLY A 278 -1.24 18.19 -8.56
N ASP A 279 -1.58 19.12 -7.68
CA ASP A 279 -0.63 20.02 -7.00
C ASP A 279 -0.58 19.78 -5.48
N ASN A 280 -0.96 18.59 -4.99
CA ASN A 280 -1.06 18.33 -3.55
C ASN A 280 0.29 18.42 -2.81
N GLY A 281 1.42 18.31 -3.51
CA GLY A 281 2.75 18.60 -2.99
C GLY A 281 3.04 20.08 -2.79
N GLU A 282 2.28 21.01 -3.42
CA GLU A 282 2.56 22.45 -3.49
C GLU A 282 1.41 23.32 -2.96
N ASN A 283 0.17 22.83 -3.02
CA ASN A 283 -1.01 23.62 -2.66
C ASN A 283 -1.18 23.88 -1.16
N GLY A 284 -0.29 23.33 -0.34
CA GLY A 284 -0.30 23.39 1.13
C GLY A 284 -0.77 22.10 1.80
N ALA A 285 -1.40 21.17 1.05
CA ALA A 285 -1.89 19.91 1.59
C ALA A 285 -0.75 18.97 2.06
N SER A 286 0.46 19.17 1.56
CA SER A 286 1.67 18.43 1.96
C SER A 286 2.00 18.54 3.45
N VAL A 287 1.45 19.53 4.18
CA VAL A 287 1.57 19.60 5.65
C VAL A 287 0.95 18.37 6.34
N GLU A 288 0.02 17.70 5.68
CA GLU A 288 -0.59 16.46 6.16
C GLU A 288 0.17 15.20 5.69
N ALA A 289 1.00 15.29 4.65
CA ALA A 289 1.71 14.17 4.01
C ALA A 289 2.91 13.73 4.85
N VAL A 290 2.75 12.73 5.71
CA VAL A 290 3.83 12.16 6.53
C VAL A 290 4.78 11.31 5.67
N PHE A 291 4.24 10.53 4.74
CA PHE A 291 5.04 9.81 3.75
C PHE A 291 4.29 9.75 2.41
N PRO A 292 4.59 10.68 1.49
CA PRO A 292 4.05 10.66 0.14
C PRO A 292 4.88 9.73 -0.76
N ILE A 293 4.20 9.00 -1.65
CA ILE A 293 4.79 8.40 -2.84
C ILE A 293 4.73 9.44 -3.94
N LEU A 294 5.91 9.94 -4.33
CA LEU A 294 6.02 11.07 -5.24
C LEU A 294 5.58 10.71 -6.65
N GLN A 295 4.85 11.63 -7.28
CA GLN A 295 4.42 11.55 -8.66
C GLN A 295 4.83 12.81 -9.42
N ASP A 296 5.31 12.61 -10.64
CA ASP A 296 5.63 13.66 -11.60
C ASP A 296 5.36 13.07 -12.98
N GLY A 297 4.43 13.65 -13.71
CA GLY A 297 3.96 13.14 -15.00
C GLY A 297 5.04 12.94 -16.06
N LEU A 298 6.26 13.46 -15.85
CA LEU A 298 7.40 13.30 -16.75
C LEU A 298 8.45 12.30 -16.22
N LYS A 299 8.57 12.13 -14.88
CA LYS A 299 9.67 11.38 -14.26
C LYS A 299 9.23 10.05 -13.66
N THR A 300 8.03 9.99 -13.08
CA THR A 300 7.50 8.80 -12.41
C THR A 300 6.37 8.17 -13.22
N THR A 301 6.60 7.95 -14.51
CA THR A 301 5.60 7.38 -15.40
C THR A 301 5.35 5.91 -15.08
N SER A 302 4.15 5.59 -14.58
CA SER A 302 3.73 4.23 -14.27
C SER A 302 2.20 4.10 -14.31
N TYR A 303 1.72 2.97 -14.84
CA TYR A 303 0.29 2.65 -14.85
C TYR A 303 -0.22 2.11 -13.50
N GLY A 304 0.65 1.78 -12.57
CA GLY A 304 0.32 1.16 -11.28
C GLY A 304 0.38 2.11 -10.06
N THR A 305 0.29 3.43 -10.27
CA THR A 305 0.36 4.47 -9.23
C THR A 305 -0.97 5.21 -9.09
N THR A 306 -0.94 6.53 -8.78
CA THR A 306 -2.15 7.37 -8.73
C THR A 306 -2.92 7.40 -10.05
N LEU A 307 -2.26 7.21 -11.19
CA LEU A 307 -2.96 7.02 -12.47
C LEU A 307 -3.95 5.84 -12.41
N TYR A 308 -3.58 4.72 -11.79
CA TYR A 308 -4.47 3.59 -11.60
C TYR A 308 -5.72 3.96 -10.78
N LEU A 309 -5.55 4.75 -9.73
CA LEU A 309 -6.66 5.20 -8.89
C LEU A 309 -7.58 6.19 -9.62
N MET A 310 -7.01 7.05 -10.48
CA MET A 310 -7.75 8.02 -11.28
C MET A 310 -8.45 7.34 -12.46
N ALA A 311 -7.66 6.89 -13.44
CA ALA A 311 -8.18 6.33 -14.68
C ALA A 311 -8.96 5.02 -14.45
N GLY A 312 -8.50 4.18 -13.51
CA GLY A 312 -9.19 2.95 -13.14
C GLY A 312 -10.58 3.18 -12.51
N SER A 313 -10.84 4.37 -11.98
CA SER A 313 -12.08 4.68 -11.27
C SER A 313 -13.04 5.61 -12.03
N ASN A 314 -12.81 5.89 -13.31
CA ASN A 314 -13.68 6.72 -14.15
C ASN A 314 -13.81 6.17 -15.58
N ASP A 315 -14.80 6.68 -16.32
CA ASP A 315 -15.05 6.39 -17.75
C ASP A 315 -15.13 7.67 -18.61
N ASN A 316 -14.68 8.81 -18.09
CA ASN A 316 -14.73 10.16 -18.67
C ASN A 316 -16.14 10.79 -18.72
N SER A 317 -17.15 10.20 -18.11
CA SER A 317 -18.48 10.81 -17.98
C SER A 317 -18.63 11.63 -16.69
N GLU A 318 -17.71 11.51 -15.75
CA GLU A 318 -17.78 12.13 -14.44
C GLU A 318 -17.58 13.65 -14.47
N HIS A 319 -18.29 14.38 -13.61
CA HIS A 319 -18.20 15.81 -13.45
C HIS A 319 -17.63 16.18 -12.07
N ILE A 320 -16.34 16.46 -11.99
CA ILE A 320 -15.65 16.86 -10.74
C ILE A 320 -15.81 18.35 -10.48
N LYS A 321 -15.73 19.18 -11.52
CA LYS A 321 -16.02 20.61 -11.47
C LYS A 321 -17.42 20.87 -12.02
N SER A 322 -18.07 21.93 -11.58
CA SER A 322 -19.35 22.37 -12.14
C SER A 322 -19.39 22.26 -13.68
N ALA A 323 -20.28 21.45 -14.22
CA ALA A 323 -20.52 21.20 -15.64
C ALA A 323 -19.28 20.79 -16.49
N THR A 324 -18.11 20.61 -15.89
CA THR A 324 -16.90 20.18 -16.60
C THR A 324 -16.74 18.68 -16.44
N VAL A 325 -16.72 17.95 -17.56
CA VAL A 325 -16.38 16.53 -17.55
C VAL A 325 -14.98 16.37 -16.99
N ALA A 326 -14.83 15.49 -16.04
CA ALA A 326 -13.59 15.37 -15.32
C ALA A 326 -12.47 14.81 -16.16
N GLY A 327 -12.68 13.68 -16.78
CA GLY A 327 -11.59 12.89 -17.36
C GLY A 327 -10.38 12.85 -16.42
N ASN A 328 -10.55 13.26 -15.17
CA ASN A 328 -9.52 13.50 -14.16
C ASN A 328 -8.33 14.37 -14.61
N ASN A 329 -8.51 15.12 -15.69
CA ASN A 329 -7.46 15.86 -16.37
C ASN A 329 -6.28 14.95 -16.82
N THR A 330 -6.57 13.69 -17.07
CA THR A 330 -5.65 12.69 -17.66
C THR A 330 -6.32 12.09 -18.90
N THR A 331 -5.54 11.42 -19.76
CA THR A 331 -6.07 10.82 -20.97
C THR A 331 -6.81 9.52 -20.66
N GLY A 332 -8.12 9.52 -20.85
CA GLY A 332 -8.96 8.33 -20.83
C GLY A 332 -9.29 7.79 -19.44
N GLY A 333 -10.51 7.30 -19.31
CA GLY A 333 -10.96 6.46 -18.21
C GLY A 333 -10.90 4.99 -18.57
N TRP A 334 -10.61 4.12 -17.60
CA TRP A 334 -10.48 2.68 -17.80
C TRP A 334 -11.69 1.89 -17.29
N ALA A 335 -12.67 2.55 -16.70
CA ALA A 335 -13.96 1.99 -16.30
C ALA A 335 -13.86 0.69 -15.47
N GLY A 336 -13.07 0.69 -14.41
CA GLY A 336 -12.80 -0.49 -13.58
C GLY A 336 -13.35 -0.40 -12.17
N ASN A 337 -12.65 0.35 -11.30
CA ASN A 337 -12.93 0.42 -9.87
C ASN A 337 -14.08 1.35 -9.55
N ARG A 338 -14.99 0.90 -8.70
CA ARG A 338 -16.14 1.70 -8.23
C ARG A 338 -16.56 1.30 -6.83
N MET A 339 -17.40 2.12 -6.22
CA MET A 339 -17.89 1.89 -4.87
C MET A 339 -18.79 0.67 -4.79
N ARG A 340 -18.70 -0.05 -3.67
CA ARG A 340 -19.77 -0.94 -3.23
C ARG A 340 -20.89 -0.12 -2.56
N PRO A 341 -22.16 -0.62 -2.58
CA PRO A 341 -23.27 0.00 -1.84
C PRO A 341 -22.92 0.25 -0.36
N ASP A 342 -22.14 -0.65 0.23
CA ASP A 342 -21.73 -0.59 1.63
C ASP A 342 -20.91 0.66 1.95
N LEU A 343 -20.06 1.12 1.05
CA LEU A 343 -19.34 2.38 1.19
C LEU A 343 -20.28 3.59 1.01
N VAL A 344 -21.19 3.54 0.04
CA VAL A 344 -22.19 4.60 -0.17
C VAL A 344 -23.04 4.81 1.08
N LEU A 345 -23.46 3.73 1.76
CA LEU A 345 -24.22 3.77 3.01
C LEU A 345 -23.47 4.44 4.19
N LYS A 346 -22.13 4.58 4.13
CA LYS A 346 -21.40 5.36 5.15
C LYS A 346 -21.71 6.85 5.07
N PHE A 347 -22.02 7.35 3.87
CA PHE A 347 -22.39 8.74 3.60
C PHE A 347 -23.92 8.96 3.60
N PHE A 348 -24.68 7.95 3.15
CA PHE A 348 -26.14 7.97 3.01
C PHE A 348 -26.77 6.79 3.77
N PRO A 349 -26.83 6.86 5.11
CA PRO A 349 -27.26 5.70 5.92
C PRO A 349 -28.73 5.31 5.74
N ASN A 350 -29.56 6.19 5.19
CA ASN A 350 -30.96 5.92 4.88
C ASN A 350 -31.14 5.27 3.49
N ASN A 351 -30.06 4.92 2.79
CA ASN A 351 -30.07 4.40 1.42
C ASN A 351 -30.78 5.36 0.43
N ASP A 352 -30.55 6.65 0.59
CA ASP A 352 -31.15 7.76 -0.13
C ASP A 352 -30.14 8.55 -0.97
N ALA A 353 -29.02 7.93 -1.32
CA ALA A 353 -27.97 8.55 -2.13
C ALA A 353 -28.53 9.04 -3.48
N PRO A 354 -28.38 10.32 -3.82
CA PRO A 354 -28.91 10.88 -5.06
C PRO A 354 -28.04 10.53 -6.26
N ASN A 355 -28.67 10.50 -7.45
CA ASN A 355 -27.98 10.38 -8.73
C ASN A 355 -27.52 11.75 -9.21
N VAL A 356 -26.46 12.28 -8.62
CA VAL A 356 -25.90 13.59 -8.95
C VAL A 356 -24.43 13.49 -9.29
N ALA A 357 -23.93 14.48 -10.04
CA ALA A 357 -22.53 14.61 -10.41
C ALA A 357 -21.61 14.76 -9.18
N ALA A 358 -20.33 14.38 -9.33
CA ALA A 358 -19.35 14.39 -8.26
C ALA A 358 -19.17 15.76 -7.60
N TYR A 359 -19.29 16.87 -8.34
CA TYR A 359 -19.20 18.22 -7.77
C TYR A 359 -20.36 18.57 -6.82
N ALA A 360 -21.51 17.91 -6.96
CA ALA A 360 -22.70 18.13 -6.14
C ALA A 360 -22.82 17.15 -4.97
N MET A 361 -22.11 16.04 -5.03
CA MET A 361 -22.21 14.95 -4.07
C MET A 361 -21.80 15.34 -2.64
N PRO A 362 -20.72 16.14 -2.41
CA PRO A 362 -20.36 16.59 -1.06
C PRO A 362 -21.47 17.37 -0.36
N ALA A 363 -22.16 18.25 -1.09
CA ALA A 363 -23.28 19.01 -0.54
C ALA A 363 -24.49 18.13 -0.25
N ALA A 364 -24.74 17.11 -1.07
CA ALA A 364 -25.84 16.16 -0.86
C ALA A 364 -25.59 15.24 0.35
N ALA A 365 -24.33 14.94 0.65
CA ALA A 365 -23.92 14.09 1.77
C ALA A 365 -23.70 14.87 3.09
N ASP A 366 -23.71 16.19 3.07
CA ASP A 366 -23.22 17.06 4.17
C ASP A 366 -21.81 16.63 4.66
N ASP A 367 -20.93 16.22 3.70
CA ASP A 367 -19.59 15.74 3.98
C ASP A 367 -18.67 15.95 2.75
N ASP A 368 -17.66 16.80 2.86
CA ASP A 368 -16.71 17.12 1.79
C ASP A 368 -15.88 15.89 1.32
N ARG A 369 -15.94 14.79 2.05
CA ARG A 369 -15.26 13.54 1.69
C ARG A 369 -16.07 12.69 0.70
N ALA A 370 -17.33 13.02 0.42
CA ALA A 370 -18.15 12.33 -0.56
C ALA A 370 -17.71 12.67 -2.01
N LEU A 371 -16.51 12.24 -2.39
CA LEU A 371 -15.87 12.54 -3.68
C LEU A 371 -16.14 11.40 -4.69
N PHE A 372 -17.39 11.25 -5.07
CA PHE A 372 -17.83 10.22 -6.02
C PHE A 372 -18.99 10.71 -6.87
N ASP A 373 -19.14 10.12 -8.06
CA ASP A 373 -20.13 10.48 -9.07
C ASP A 373 -21.22 9.41 -9.14
N GLY A 374 -22.48 9.84 -9.02
CA GLY A 374 -23.68 9.01 -9.13
C GLY A 374 -24.48 9.28 -10.38
N GLU A 375 -24.14 10.31 -11.18
CA GLU A 375 -24.93 10.70 -12.34
C GLU A 375 -24.95 9.62 -13.40
N GLY A 376 -26.15 9.19 -13.81
CA GLY A 376 -26.31 8.09 -14.76
C GLY A 376 -25.88 6.70 -14.27
N ARG A 377 -25.70 6.51 -12.96
CA ARG A 377 -25.19 5.28 -12.34
C ARG A 377 -26.17 4.67 -11.35
N ASN A 378 -26.01 3.38 -11.06
CA ASN A 378 -26.75 2.69 -10.02
C ASN A 378 -25.88 2.56 -8.76
N VAL A 379 -26.47 2.63 -7.58
CA VAL A 379 -25.76 2.29 -6.33
C VAL A 379 -25.40 0.79 -6.30
N SER A 380 -26.27 -0.08 -6.82
CA SER A 380 -26.07 -1.53 -6.87
C SER A 380 -24.92 -1.93 -7.81
N ASN A 381 -24.08 -2.89 -7.41
CA ASN A 381 -23.05 -3.48 -8.27
C ASN A 381 -23.60 -4.60 -9.19
N GLY A 382 -24.92 -4.62 -9.45
CA GLY A 382 -25.56 -5.61 -10.30
C GLY A 382 -26.05 -6.85 -9.53
N ASP A 383 -26.77 -7.72 -10.24
CA ASP A 383 -27.49 -8.86 -9.68
C ASP A 383 -26.79 -10.21 -9.96
N ASP A 384 -25.89 -10.25 -10.90
CA ASP A 384 -25.10 -11.42 -11.31
C ASP A 384 -23.66 -11.01 -11.70
N GLU A 385 -22.78 -11.97 -11.88
CA GLU A 385 -21.37 -11.73 -12.24
C GLU A 385 -21.20 -10.96 -13.56
N LYS A 386 -22.14 -11.08 -14.50
CA LYS A 386 -22.11 -10.35 -15.77
C LYS A 386 -22.41 -8.87 -15.54
N SER A 387 -23.39 -8.58 -14.72
CA SER A 387 -23.76 -7.20 -14.38
C SER A 387 -22.73 -6.53 -13.44
N VAL A 388 -21.98 -7.29 -12.65
CA VAL A 388 -20.79 -6.79 -11.92
C VAL A 388 -19.74 -6.21 -12.88
N LYS A 389 -19.62 -6.71 -14.11
CA LYS A 389 -18.66 -6.21 -15.11
C LYS A 389 -19.13 -4.94 -15.83
N VAL A 390 -20.30 -4.41 -15.50
CA VAL A 390 -20.81 -3.16 -16.05
C VAL A 390 -20.40 -2.01 -15.13
N PHE A 391 -19.55 -1.12 -15.60
CA PHE A 391 -18.96 -0.06 -14.79
C PHE A 391 -20.00 0.90 -14.18
N THR A 392 -21.09 1.21 -14.88
CA THR A 392 -22.17 2.07 -14.38
C THR A 392 -23.02 1.42 -13.27
N ASN A 393 -22.80 0.14 -12.95
CA ASN A 393 -23.36 -0.53 -11.77
C ASN A 393 -22.45 -0.30 -10.56
N GLY A 394 -22.52 0.86 -9.96
CA GLY A 394 -21.77 1.38 -8.84
C GLY A 394 -21.37 2.85 -9.08
N PHE A 395 -21.24 3.62 -8.02
CA PHE A 395 -20.77 5.01 -8.11
C PHE A 395 -19.27 5.06 -8.41
N SER A 396 -18.87 5.97 -9.29
CA SER A 396 -17.49 6.20 -9.70
C SER A 396 -16.77 7.04 -8.65
N VAL A 397 -15.54 6.69 -8.28
CA VAL A 397 -14.76 7.45 -7.28
C VAL A 397 -13.90 8.50 -7.97
N CYS A 398 -14.15 9.77 -7.62
CA CYS A 398 -13.46 10.95 -8.14
C CYS A 398 -12.51 11.59 -7.11
N LYS A 399 -12.13 10.84 -6.09
CA LYS A 399 -11.29 11.32 -4.99
C LYS A 399 -9.92 11.76 -5.48
N PHE A 400 -9.23 10.89 -6.22
CA PHE A 400 -7.96 11.22 -6.87
C PHE A 400 -8.19 11.89 -8.21
N ASN A 401 -7.52 13.01 -8.46
CA ASN A 401 -7.59 13.71 -9.74
C ASN A 401 -6.32 14.52 -10.00
N ASN A 402 -6.08 14.90 -11.26
CA ASN A 402 -4.90 15.66 -11.66
C ASN A 402 -5.20 17.15 -11.95
N PHE A 403 -6.33 17.68 -11.48
CA PHE A 403 -6.59 19.12 -11.51
C PHE A 403 -5.68 19.84 -10.52
N LYS A 404 -5.21 21.02 -10.88
CA LYS A 404 -4.47 21.91 -9.99
C LYS A 404 -5.38 23.00 -9.42
N THR A 405 -5.10 23.43 -8.19
CA THR A 405 -5.93 24.44 -7.50
C THR A 405 -5.95 25.80 -8.18
N ASP A 406 -4.91 26.14 -8.95
CA ASP A 406 -4.79 27.36 -9.75
C ASP A 406 -5.40 27.25 -11.16
N GLY A 407 -5.89 26.08 -11.55
CA GLY A 407 -6.48 25.81 -12.85
C GLY A 407 -5.49 25.53 -13.98
N THR A 408 -4.19 25.47 -13.72
CA THR A 408 -3.18 25.10 -14.71
C THR A 408 -3.24 23.59 -15.00
N ALA A 409 -2.69 23.17 -16.15
CA ALA A 409 -2.57 21.76 -16.51
C ALA A 409 -1.42 21.08 -15.74
N GLY A 410 -1.51 19.75 -15.57
CA GLY A 410 -0.39 18.92 -15.13
C GLY A 410 0.74 18.85 -16.18
N HIS A 411 1.88 18.29 -15.78
CA HIS A 411 3.06 18.16 -16.64
C HIS A 411 2.85 17.23 -17.83
N ASN A 412 1.92 16.28 -17.74
CA ASN A 412 1.64 15.30 -18.77
C ASN A 412 0.12 15.06 -18.90
N ALA A 413 -0.34 14.78 -20.11
CA ALA A 413 -1.75 14.53 -20.38
C ALA A 413 -2.22 13.13 -19.91
N LEU A 414 -1.30 12.18 -19.72
CA LEU A 414 -1.60 10.81 -19.30
C LEU A 414 -1.19 10.57 -17.84
N PHE A 415 0.08 10.83 -17.50
CA PHE A 415 0.61 10.53 -16.18
C PHE A 415 0.39 11.72 -15.23
N PRO A 416 -0.17 11.47 -14.03
CA PRO A 416 -0.51 12.51 -13.07
C PRO A 416 0.70 13.02 -12.30
N ASP A 417 0.53 14.22 -11.75
CA ASP A 417 1.45 14.83 -10.79
C ASP A 417 1.01 14.61 -9.33
N ALA A 418 -0.23 14.15 -9.10
CA ALA A 418 -0.77 13.97 -7.76
C ALA A 418 0.00 12.88 -6.98
N ASP A 419 0.67 13.25 -5.91
CA ASP A 419 1.31 12.33 -4.99
C ASP A 419 0.29 11.42 -4.31
N PHE A 420 0.69 10.18 -4.01
CA PHE A 420 -0.09 9.31 -3.16
C PHE A 420 0.41 9.40 -1.70
N PHE A 421 -0.38 9.96 -0.82
CA PHE A 421 -0.03 10.08 0.61
C PHE A 421 -0.24 8.73 1.31
N LEU A 422 0.77 7.86 1.26
CA LEU A 422 0.73 6.52 1.87
C LEU A 422 0.55 6.57 3.39
N MET A 423 1.03 7.64 4.00
CA MET A 423 0.81 7.98 5.41
C MET A 423 0.50 9.47 5.51
N ARG A 424 -0.60 9.81 6.15
CA ARG A 424 -0.98 11.22 6.38
C ARG A 424 -1.47 11.45 7.81
N ALA A 425 -1.29 12.66 8.31
CA ALA A 425 -1.53 12.99 9.73
C ALA A 425 -2.93 12.57 10.22
N ALA A 426 -3.97 12.67 9.38
CA ALA A 426 -5.34 12.25 9.72
C ALA A 426 -5.44 10.81 10.23
N GLU A 427 -4.57 9.91 9.76
CA GLU A 427 -4.53 8.52 10.21
C GLU A 427 -4.19 8.42 11.70
N ALA A 428 -3.24 9.24 12.17
CA ALA A 428 -2.90 9.28 13.59
C ALA A 428 -4.07 9.71 14.48
N TYR A 429 -4.93 10.61 13.99
CA TYR A 429 -6.14 11.04 14.70
C TYR A 429 -7.12 9.87 14.89
N LEU A 430 -7.35 9.06 13.85
CA LEU A 430 -8.22 7.88 13.95
C LEU A 430 -7.57 6.75 14.76
N MET A 431 -6.27 6.50 14.61
CA MET A 431 -5.55 5.51 15.43
C MET A 431 -5.64 5.85 16.92
N TYR A 432 -5.42 7.11 17.28
CA TYR A 432 -5.57 7.54 18.66
C TYR A 432 -7.00 7.33 19.15
N ALA A 433 -8.00 7.79 18.41
CA ALA A 433 -9.40 7.71 18.81
C ALA A 433 -9.90 6.25 18.94
N GLU A 434 -9.47 5.36 18.04
CA GLU A 434 -9.80 3.94 18.11
C GLU A 434 -9.15 3.28 19.35
N ALA A 435 -7.83 3.48 19.55
CA ALA A 435 -7.14 2.92 20.70
C ALA A 435 -7.69 3.47 22.03
N ASP A 436 -8.08 4.75 22.04
CA ASP A 436 -8.75 5.40 23.17
C ASP A 436 -10.11 4.73 23.49
N ALA A 437 -10.95 4.52 22.46
CA ALA A 437 -12.24 3.84 22.65
C ALA A 437 -12.06 2.38 23.11
N ARG A 438 -11.07 1.66 22.57
CA ARG A 438 -10.78 0.26 22.99
C ARG A 438 -10.35 0.16 24.46
N GLN A 439 -9.64 1.18 24.97
CA GLN A 439 -9.27 1.29 26.39
C GLN A 439 -10.41 1.84 27.27
N ASN A 440 -11.46 2.41 26.68
CA ASN A 440 -12.57 3.06 27.37
C ASN A 440 -13.92 2.36 27.07
N ASN A 441 -13.97 1.06 27.24
CA ASN A 441 -15.19 0.23 27.08
C ASN A 441 -15.92 0.41 25.74
N GLY A 442 -15.18 0.62 24.66
CA GLY A 442 -15.71 0.69 23.30
C GLY A 442 -16.26 2.07 22.88
N THR A 443 -16.03 3.11 23.70
CA THR A 443 -16.49 4.48 23.40
C THR A 443 -15.35 5.48 23.64
N THR A 444 -15.22 6.49 22.79
CA THR A 444 -14.17 7.52 22.93
C THR A 444 -14.30 8.33 24.20
N THR A 445 -13.16 8.68 24.81
CA THR A 445 -13.09 9.78 25.79
C THR A 445 -13.27 11.13 25.10
N ALA A 446 -13.31 12.22 25.87
CA ALA A 446 -13.36 13.59 25.34
C ALA A 446 -12.20 13.87 24.35
N GLN A 447 -10.99 13.36 24.60
CA GLN A 447 -9.84 13.55 23.72
C GLN A 447 -9.97 12.77 22.42
N GLY A 448 -10.34 11.49 22.47
CA GLY A 448 -10.60 10.69 21.26
C GLY A 448 -11.73 11.28 20.41
N THR A 449 -12.80 11.75 21.06
CA THR A 449 -13.90 12.47 20.42
C THR A 449 -13.43 13.74 19.70
N ALA A 450 -12.59 14.54 20.36
CA ALA A 450 -12.07 15.78 19.78
C ALA A 450 -11.26 15.52 18.49
N TYR A 451 -10.51 14.42 18.44
CA TYR A 451 -9.73 14.06 17.25
C TYR A 451 -10.62 13.65 16.06
N ILE A 452 -11.66 12.86 16.28
CA ILE A 452 -12.63 12.54 15.22
C ILE A 452 -13.38 13.80 14.79
N ASN A 453 -13.81 14.63 15.72
CA ASN A 453 -14.49 15.89 15.42
C ASN A 453 -13.60 16.86 14.62
N ALA A 454 -12.29 16.85 14.80
CA ALA A 454 -11.37 17.65 13.98
C ALA A 454 -11.41 17.22 12.51
N LEU A 455 -11.44 15.90 12.22
CA LEU A 455 -11.59 15.37 10.86
C LEU A 455 -12.95 15.74 10.25
N ARG A 456 -14.01 15.60 11.02
CA ARG A 456 -15.37 15.89 10.58
C ARG A 456 -15.57 17.40 10.35
N THR A 457 -15.03 18.25 11.22
CA THR A 457 -15.03 19.71 11.02
C THR A 457 -14.28 20.12 9.76
N ARG A 458 -13.09 19.52 9.50
CA ARG A 458 -12.34 19.74 8.26
C ARG A 458 -13.17 19.41 7.02
N ALA A 459 -14.01 18.37 7.13
CA ALA A 459 -14.88 17.86 6.05
C ALA A 459 -16.30 18.51 6.05
N ASN A 460 -16.55 19.56 6.81
CA ASN A 460 -17.88 20.15 7.02
C ASN A 460 -18.97 19.14 7.47
N ALA A 461 -18.57 17.99 8.03
CA ALA A 461 -19.49 16.95 8.49
C ALA A 461 -19.91 17.15 9.94
N THR A 462 -21.13 16.72 10.29
CA THR A 462 -21.71 16.85 11.64
C THR A 462 -20.85 16.15 12.69
N THR A 463 -20.48 16.87 13.75
CA THR A 463 -19.71 16.36 14.90
C THR A 463 -20.62 15.65 15.91
N GLN A 464 -20.02 14.84 16.80
CA GLN A 464 -20.74 14.11 17.85
C GLN A 464 -20.09 14.31 19.22
N THR A 465 -20.80 13.95 20.28
CA THR A 465 -20.33 14.05 21.67
C THR A 465 -19.48 12.84 22.11
N ALA A 466 -19.60 11.70 21.42
CA ALA A 466 -18.81 10.50 21.60
C ALA A 466 -18.96 9.59 20.38
N TYR A 467 -18.04 8.65 20.19
CA TYR A 467 -18.05 7.66 19.10
C TYR A 467 -17.85 6.25 19.66
N SER A 468 -18.72 5.33 19.27
CA SER A 468 -18.54 3.90 19.50
C SER A 468 -17.51 3.32 18.52
N LEU A 469 -16.97 2.14 18.81
CA LEU A 469 -16.05 1.42 17.90
C LEU A 469 -16.68 1.20 16.50
N ARG A 470 -17.99 0.92 16.43
CA ARG A 470 -18.66 0.78 15.14
C ARG A 470 -18.62 2.08 14.33
N GLN A 471 -18.92 3.21 14.96
CA GLN A 471 -18.86 4.52 14.30
C GLN A 471 -17.44 4.89 13.89
N ILE A 472 -16.43 4.50 14.70
CA ILE A 472 -15.00 4.69 14.35
C ILE A 472 -14.62 3.85 13.13
N CYS A 473 -15.07 2.60 13.03
CA CYS A 473 -14.85 1.76 11.86
C CYS A 473 -15.45 2.36 10.58
N ASP A 474 -16.63 2.98 10.69
CA ASP A 474 -17.27 3.70 9.59
C ASP A 474 -16.57 5.04 9.28
N GLU A 475 -15.96 5.70 10.29
CA GLU A 475 -15.17 6.92 10.09
C GLU A 475 -13.84 6.63 9.37
N TRP A 476 -13.18 5.49 9.67
CA TRP A 476 -12.05 5.00 8.88
C TRP A 476 -12.41 4.90 7.40
N SER A 477 -13.58 4.37 7.08
CA SER A 477 -14.09 4.25 5.72
C SER A 477 -14.28 5.62 5.06
N ARG A 478 -15.03 6.54 5.71
CA ARG A 478 -15.27 7.89 5.16
C ARG A 478 -13.98 8.67 4.91
N GLU A 479 -13.02 8.54 5.81
CA GLU A 479 -11.76 9.29 5.71
C GLU A 479 -10.78 8.67 4.71
N PHE A 480 -10.65 7.34 4.68
CA PHE A 480 -9.56 6.63 4.01
C PHE A 480 -9.98 5.69 2.87
N TYR A 481 -11.24 5.70 2.42
CA TYR A 481 -11.63 4.84 1.30
C TYR A 481 -10.69 5.07 0.10
N PHE A 482 -10.34 3.98 -0.57
CA PHE A 482 -9.42 3.94 -1.70
C PHE A 482 -7.97 4.36 -1.40
N GLU A 483 -7.57 4.40 -0.11
CA GLU A 483 -6.18 4.70 0.30
C GLU A 483 -5.40 3.45 0.80
N GLY A 484 -5.95 2.25 0.66
CA GLY A 484 -5.24 0.99 0.93
C GLY A 484 -5.17 0.59 2.41
N LEU A 485 -6.21 0.87 3.20
CA LEU A 485 -6.24 0.57 4.65
C LEU A 485 -7.42 -0.31 5.08
N ARG A 486 -8.41 -0.55 4.20
CA ARG A 486 -9.70 -1.10 4.64
C ARG A 486 -9.63 -2.54 5.13
N ARG A 487 -8.93 -3.44 4.41
CA ARG A 487 -8.83 -4.85 4.80
C ARG A 487 -8.18 -5.00 6.18
N THR A 488 -7.06 -4.34 6.41
CA THR A 488 -6.38 -4.31 7.71
C THR A 488 -7.30 -3.81 8.82
N THR A 489 -8.08 -2.75 8.54
CA THR A 489 -9.08 -2.21 9.47
C THR A 489 -10.16 -3.23 9.78
N LEU A 490 -10.78 -3.85 8.78
CA LEU A 490 -11.85 -4.84 8.98
C LEU A 490 -11.36 -6.07 9.77
N ILE A 491 -10.13 -6.54 9.51
CA ILE A 491 -9.53 -7.66 10.26
C ILE A 491 -9.35 -7.27 11.73
N ARG A 492 -8.81 -6.08 12.01
CA ARG A 492 -8.62 -5.56 13.38
C ARG A 492 -9.93 -5.38 14.14
N PHE A 493 -11.00 -4.99 13.46
CA PHE A 493 -12.34 -4.90 14.06
C PHE A 493 -13.06 -6.24 14.17
N GLY A 494 -12.48 -7.33 13.65
CA GLY A 494 -13.11 -8.65 13.62
C GLY A 494 -14.28 -8.75 12.63
N TYR A 495 -14.29 -7.94 11.57
CA TYR A 495 -15.38 -7.86 10.58
C TYR A 495 -15.05 -8.54 9.25
N PHE A 496 -13.83 -9.04 9.04
CA PHE A 496 -13.41 -9.60 7.76
C PHE A 496 -13.75 -11.09 7.64
N GLY A 497 -12.91 -11.98 8.14
CA GLY A 497 -13.09 -13.43 8.10
C GLY A 497 -13.65 -14.00 9.39
N GLY A 498 -14.19 -15.22 9.32
CA GLY A 498 -14.85 -15.90 10.42
C GLY A 498 -16.37 -15.64 10.44
N ASN A 499 -17.07 -16.16 11.45
CA ASN A 499 -18.53 -16.09 11.56
C ASN A 499 -18.98 -14.81 12.28
N VAL A 500 -18.63 -13.66 11.74
CA VAL A 500 -18.81 -12.37 12.42
C VAL A 500 -20.05 -11.59 12.01
N ASN A 501 -20.86 -12.11 11.12
CA ASN A 501 -22.12 -11.51 10.70
C ASN A 501 -22.00 -10.08 10.13
N TYR A 502 -20.83 -9.75 9.56
CA TYR A 502 -20.57 -8.53 8.83
C TYR A 502 -20.42 -8.87 7.35
N ASN A 503 -21.50 -8.75 6.61
CA ASN A 503 -21.56 -9.09 5.20
C ASN A 503 -21.76 -7.83 4.37
N TRP A 504 -20.95 -7.68 3.34
CA TRP A 504 -21.04 -6.62 2.34
C TRP A 504 -21.44 -7.20 0.99
N ASN A 505 -21.88 -6.34 0.09
CA ASN A 505 -22.29 -6.70 -1.25
C ASN A 505 -21.19 -7.50 -1.98
N TRP A 506 -21.54 -8.68 -2.47
CA TRP A 506 -20.66 -9.63 -3.17
C TRP A 506 -19.55 -10.27 -2.31
N LYS A 507 -19.56 -10.12 -1.01
CA LYS A 507 -18.66 -10.87 -0.12
C LYS A 507 -18.81 -12.38 -0.34
N GLY A 508 -17.71 -13.07 -0.65
CA GLY A 508 -17.71 -14.52 -0.90
C GLY A 508 -18.48 -14.93 -2.16
N GLY A 509 -18.64 -14.05 -3.15
CA GLY A 509 -19.26 -14.32 -4.44
C GLY A 509 -20.78 -14.40 -4.41
N VAL A 510 -21.44 -13.89 -3.37
CA VAL A 510 -22.90 -13.85 -3.23
C VAL A 510 -23.34 -12.40 -3.13
N LYS A 511 -24.33 -11.98 -3.91
CA LYS A 511 -24.81 -10.59 -3.96
C LYS A 511 -25.11 -10.00 -2.57
N SER A 512 -25.81 -10.73 -1.71
CA SER A 512 -26.12 -10.29 -0.32
C SER A 512 -24.93 -10.41 0.64
N GLY A 513 -23.80 -10.92 0.16
CA GLY A 513 -22.67 -11.30 0.99
C GLY A 513 -22.92 -12.56 1.83
N ARG A 514 -21.85 -13.24 2.18
CA ARG A 514 -21.87 -14.38 3.12
C ARG A 514 -20.63 -14.36 3.99
N ASN A 515 -20.72 -14.98 5.16
CA ASN A 515 -19.56 -15.24 5.97
C ASN A 515 -18.60 -16.19 5.25
N PHE A 516 -17.31 -16.00 5.44
CA PHE A 516 -16.27 -16.91 4.99
C PHE A 516 -15.30 -17.23 6.14
N ASP A 517 -14.53 -18.27 5.97
CA ASP A 517 -13.61 -18.76 6.99
C ASP A 517 -12.52 -17.74 7.33
N SER A 518 -12.03 -17.79 8.56
CA SER A 518 -10.99 -16.89 9.07
C SER A 518 -9.62 -17.06 8.41
N HIS A 519 -9.36 -18.18 7.69
CA HIS A 519 -8.11 -18.33 6.95
C HIS A 519 -7.93 -17.20 5.92
N LEU A 520 -9.02 -16.66 5.37
CA LEU A 520 -9.00 -15.53 4.44
C LEU A 520 -8.48 -14.22 5.07
N ASN A 521 -8.27 -14.15 6.39
CA ASN A 521 -7.56 -13.03 7.03
C ASN A 521 -6.07 -12.95 6.63
N LEU A 522 -5.51 -14.05 6.08
CA LEU A 522 -4.19 -14.06 5.45
C LEU A 522 -4.32 -14.42 3.98
N PHE A 523 -3.40 -13.94 3.17
CA PHE A 523 -3.21 -14.41 1.82
C PHE A 523 -2.36 -15.68 1.79
N PRO A 524 -2.51 -16.53 0.77
CA PRO A 524 -1.64 -17.69 0.58
C PRO A 524 -0.23 -17.25 0.15
N ILE A 525 0.78 -17.98 0.62
CA ILE A 525 2.13 -17.90 0.06
C ILE A 525 2.08 -18.36 -1.40
N PRO A 526 2.64 -17.63 -2.37
CA PRO A 526 2.61 -18.03 -3.77
C PRO A 526 3.16 -19.43 -4.00
N THR A 527 2.49 -20.22 -4.83
CA THR A 527 2.90 -21.61 -5.16
C THR A 527 4.34 -21.66 -5.68
N SER A 528 4.74 -20.69 -6.51
CA SER A 528 6.11 -20.58 -7.03
C SER A 528 7.15 -20.43 -5.92
N ASP A 529 6.85 -19.68 -4.88
CA ASP A 529 7.76 -19.48 -3.74
C ASP A 529 7.83 -20.74 -2.86
N MET A 530 6.68 -21.41 -2.64
CA MET A 530 6.62 -22.70 -1.93
C MET A 530 7.46 -23.78 -2.62
N VAL A 531 7.46 -23.82 -3.96
CA VAL A 531 8.29 -24.77 -4.73
C VAL A 531 9.78 -24.39 -4.66
N ALA A 532 10.09 -23.09 -4.75
CA ALA A 532 11.47 -22.60 -4.74
C ALA A 532 12.14 -22.74 -3.37
N ASN A 533 11.40 -22.56 -2.27
CA ASN A 533 11.94 -22.52 -0.91
C ASN A 533 11.29 -23.57 0.00
N SER A 534 12.01 -24.67 0.22
CA SER A 534 11.58 -25.79 1.09
C SER A 534 11.46 -25.44 2.59
N ASN A 535 11.91 -24.26 3.02
CA ASN A 535 11.76 -23.79 4.41
C ASN A 535 10.37 -23.20 4.68
N LEU A 536 9.56 -23.03 3.64
CA LEU A 536 8.23 -22.44 3.75
C LEU A 536 7.17 -23.48 4.09
N ILE A 537 6.14 -23.03 4.78
CA ILE A 537 4.94 -23.79 5.09
C ILE A 537 3.76 -22.87 4.73
N GLN A 538 2.82 -23.39 3.94
CA GLN A 538 1.64 -22.66 3.50
C GLN A 538 0.78 -22.20 4.70
N ASN A 539 0.10 -21.08 4.56
CA ASN A 539 -0.89 -20.62 5.52
C ASN A 539 -2.05 -21.63 5.59
N THR A 540 -2.52 -21.89 6.81
CA THR A 540 -3.62 -22.83 7.03
C THR A 540 -4.86 -22.46 6.23
N GLY A 541 -5.44 -23.41 5.53
CA GLY A 541 -6.63 -23.23 4.69
C GLY A 541 -6.35 -23.12 3.19
N TYR A 542 -5.07 -23.07 2.78
CA TYR A 542 -4.64 -22.99 1.37
C TYR A 542 -3.80 -24.20 0.94
#